data_e2d1bb241df6d1900d3d4d40adb26307
#
_entry.id   e2d1bb241df6d1900d3d4d40adb26307
#
_cell.length_a   1.000
_cell.length_b   1.000
_cell.length_c   1.000
_cell.angle_alpha   90.00
_cell.angle_beta   90.00
_cell.angle_gamma   90.00
#
_symmetry.space_group_name_H-M   'P 1'
#
loop_
_entity.id
_entity.type
_entity.pdbx_description
1 polymer ?
#
loop_
_entity_poly.entity_id
_entity_poly.type
_entity_poly.pdbx_seq_one_letter_code
_entity_poly.pdbx_strand_id
1 'polypeptide(L)'
;MRLDDTIAAIATPLQPSGLGVIRVSGEQAVSAVEALFKTNGKPLKKTETHKLVHGWIKDDGKLIDKVLVVVMRAPHSYTTEDVVEIQCHGSPFVLRIILDLVLRQGVRLADAGEFTQRAFLHGRLDLTQVEAISDLIQASSEIGARLAAQQLRGKLFHAIDAVKKQVVSIASLVEASIEFPEEDHEFTHQEDCLQRLDQASADLESLLSHADRGRQIRDGFSVVLIGRPNVGKSSLLNTLLREQRAIVTAIPGTTRDSIEESVQIQGLAFRLTDTAGIRKTEDLIESEGIRRTQNVREKADLVLLILDASEKLMDEDLSLISEVEKERTIVVLNKKDLMDDSAPRWYEKISHLESVLISAKTGEGCDELESSLYKKATLGGLPQEDEIWITNRRQQQAAKNALSALFSARKSLNQSSGEEFLAVDLRSCLNALGEIVGETTPDDLLGQIFSDFCIGK
;
A
#
# COMPACT_ATOMS: atom_id res chain seq x y z
N MET A 1 -25.03 -3.08 6.59
CA MET A 1 -24.19 -2.65 7.74
C MET A 1 -25.05 -1.84 8.71
N ARG A 2 -24.93 -2.04 10.04
CA ARG A 2 -25.64 -1.20 11.06
C ARG A 2 -24.67 -0.11 11.49
N LEU A 3 -24.95 1.14 11.15
CA LEU A 3 -24.16 2.30 11.60
C LEU A 3 -24.60 2.86 12.95
N ASP A 4 -25.76 2.38 13.46
CA ASP A 4 -26.39 2.92 14.69
C ASP A 4 -25.94 2.20 15.96
N ASP A 5 -25.06 1.19 15.85
CA ASP A 5 -24.56 0.42 17.00
C ASP A 5 -23.20 0.94 17.49
N THR A 6 -22.91 0.65 18.75
CA THR A 6 -21.60 0.95 19.34
C THR A 6 -20.68 -0.26 19.21
N ILE A 7 -19.46 -0.03 18.78
CA ILE A 7 -18.44 -1.05 18.52
C ILE A 7 -17.23 -0.89 19.43
N ALA A 8 -16.54 -1.99 19.68
CA ALA A 8 -15.27 -1.99 20.42
C ALA A 8 -14.27 -2.98 19.82
N ALA A 9 -12.99 -2.66 19.92
CA ALA A 9 -11.90 -3.58 19.59
C ALA A 9 -10.61 -3.24 20.33
N ILE A 10 -9.67 -4.19 20.37
CA ILE A 10 -8.30 -3.96 20.78
C ILE A 10 -7.58 -3.29 19.59
N ALA A 11 -7.05 -2.09 19.81
CA ALA A 11 -6.40 -1.27 18.77
C ALA A 11 -4.87 -1.44 18.70
N THR A 12 -4.28 -2.20 19.62
CA THR A 12 -2.84 -2.49 19.67
C THR A 12 -2.57 -3.98 19.44
N PRO A 13 -1.37 -4.38 19.01
CA PRO A 13 -1.02 -5.80 18.86
C PRO A 13 -1.22 -6.59 20.15
N LEU A 14 -1.71 -7.84 20.04
CA LEU A 14 -1.90 -8.78 21.16
C LEU A 14 -0.57 -9.46 21.55
N GLN A 15 0.43 -8.65 21.91
CA GLN A 15 1.72 -9.11 22.41
C GLN A 15 2.03 -8.41 23.73
N PRO A 16 2.82 -9.02 24.64
CA PRO A 16 3.27 -8.35 25.86
C PRO A 16 3.96 -7.01 25.54
N SER A 17 3.41 -5.92 26.03
CA SER A 17 3.90 -4.56 25.80
C SER A 17 3.65 -3.67 27.02
N GLY A 18 4.29 -2.50 27.07
CA GLY A 18 4.07 -1.54 28.17
C GLY A 18 2.67 -0.92 28.13
N LEU A 19 2.04 -0.83 26.95
CA LEU A 19 0.75 -0.20 26.75
C LEU A 19 -0.12 -1.03 25.80
N GLY A 20 -1.40 -1.18 26.15
CA GLY A 20 -2.45 -1.70 25.29
C GLY A 20 -3.63 -0.75 25.22
N VAL A 21 -4.31 -0.69 24.09
CA VAL A 21 -5.42 0.24 23.85
C VAL A 21 -6.65 -0.54 23.38
N ILE A 22 -7.79 -0.28 24.04
CA ILE A 22 -9.11 -0.71 23.59
C ILE A 22 -9.86 0.53 23.14
N ARG A 23 -10.40 0.50 21.93
CA ARG A 23 -11.18 1.59 21.34
C ARG A 23 -12.65 1.20 21.32
N VAL A 24 -13.51 2.15 21.68
CA VAL A 24 -14.97 2.04 21.65
C VAL A 24 -15.52 3.24 20.86
N SER A 25 -16.41 3.02 19.90
CA SER A 25 -17.00 4.08 19.06
C SER A 25 -18.51 3.90 18.94
N GLY A 26 -19.25 4.98 19.00
CA GLY A 26 -20.69 5.03 18.85
C GLY A 26 -21.40 5.77 20.01
N GLU A 27 -22.71 5.90 19.91
CA GLU A 27 -23.53 6.68 20.87
C GLU A 27 -23.38 6.21 22.33
N GLN A 28 -23.23 4.90 22.56
CA GLN A 28 -23.10 4.33 23.89
C GLN A 28 -21.65 4.23 24.38
N ALA A 29 -20.64 4.66 23.62
CA ALA A 29 -19.23 4.48 23.95
C ALA A 29 -18.86 4.99 25.33
N VAL A 30 -19.33 6.21 25.68
CA VAL A 30 -19.04 6.83 26.98
C VAL A 30 -19.77 6.11 28.13
N SER A 31 -21.04 5.77 27.94
CA SER A 31 -21.83 5.10 28.98
C SER A 31 -21.34 3.69 29.28
N ALA A 32 -20.96 2.94 28.25
CA ALA A 32 -20.44 1.59 28.38
C ALA A 32 -19.12 1.57 29.18
N VAL A 33 -18.20 2.48 28.87
CA VAL A 33 -16.91 2.55 29.58
C VAL A 33 -17.10 3.11 31.00
N GLU A 34 -17.96 4.13 31.18
CA GLU A 34 -18.23 4.72 32.49
C GLU A 34 -18.76 3.70 33.50
N ALA A 35 -19.57 2.72 33.08
CA ALA A 35 -20.09 1.65 33.93
C ALA A 35 -18.97 0.76 34.55
N LEU A 36 -17.85 0.63 33.86
CA LEU A 36 -16.70 -0.19 34.24
C LEU A 36 -15.59 0.63 34.93
N PHE A 37 -15.60 1.94 34.75
CA PHE A 37 -14.49 2.80 35.13
C PHE A 37 -14.73 3.54 36.45
N LYS A 38 -13.80 3.40 37.38
CA LYS A 38 -13.81 4.13 38.67
C LYS A 38 -12.65 5.14 38.70
N THR A 39 -13.00 6.40 38.90
CA THR A 39 -12.05 7.49 39.11
C THR A 39 -12.41 8.28 40.37
N ASN A 40 -11.43 8.96 40.95
CA ASN A 40 -11.65 9.96 41.98
C ASN A 40 -11.94 11.37 41.41
N GLY A 41 -11.90 11.48 40.07
CA GLY A 41 -12.16 12.71 39.34
C GLY A 41 -13.63 12.86 38.90
N LYS A 42 -13.83 13.68 37.87
CA LYS A 42 -15.16 13.89 37.27
C LYS A 42 -15.58 12.61 36.51
N PRO A 43 -16.90 12.30 36.46
CA PRO A 43 -17.43 11.24 35.60
C PRO A 43 -17.03 11.46 34.14
N LEU A 44 -16.88 10.38 33.34
CA LEU A 44 -16.50 10.46 31.91
C LEU A 44 -17.51 11.30 31.10
N LYS A 45 -18.79 11.24 31.45
CA LYS A 45 -19.83 12.07 30.81
C LYS A 45 -19.60 13.56 30.98
N LYS A 46 -18.93 13.99 32.05
CA LYS A 46 -18.61 15.40 32.35
C LYS A 46 -17.16 15.76 32.02
N THR A 47 -16.38 14.81 31.49
CA THR A 47 -15.00 15.06 31.08
C THR A 47 -14.97 15.79 29.75
N GLU A 48 -14.10 16.78 29.65
CA GLU A 48 -13.85 17.51 28.42
C GLU A 48 -13.24 16.58 27.37
N THR A 49 -13.51 16.85 26.09
CA THR A 49 -12.96 16.09 24.98
C THR A 49 -11.42 16.13 24.98
N HIS A 50 -10.78 15.05 24.57
CA HIS A 50 -9.30 14.87 24.47
C HIS A 50 -8.54 15.05 25.80
N LYS A 51 -9.21 14.87 26.93
CA LYS A 51 -8.55 14.83 28.24
C LYS A 51 -8.43 13.42 28.78
N LEU A 52 -7.23 13.05 29.22
CA LEU A 52 -6.94 11.79 29.89
C LEU A 52 -7.44 11.82 31.34
N VAL A 53 -8.15 10.77 31.72
CA VAL A 53 -8.64 10.56 33.09
C VAL A 53 -8.03 9.27 33.63
N HIS A 54 -7.37 9.39 34.78
CA HIS A 54 -6.78 8.24 35.46
C HIS A 54 -7.81 7.56 36.37
N GLY A 55 -7.82 6.22 36.37
CA GLY A 55 -8.72 5.46 37.20
C GLY A 55 -8.46 3.95 37.15
N TRP A 56 -9.47 3.16 37.48
CA TRP A 56 -9.42 1.71 37.54
C TRP A 56 -10.58 1.11 36.73
N ILE A 57 -10.29 0.06 35.97
CA ILE A 57 -11.35 -0.83 35.45
C ILE A 57 -11.70 -1.87 36.51
N LYS A 58 -12.99 -2.15 36.67
CA LYS A 58 -13.56 -3.06 37.64
C LYS A 58 -14.50 -4.07 37.00
N ASP A 59 -14.49 -5.30 37.56
CA ASP A 59 -15.47 -6.34 37.31
C ASP A 59 -16.08 -6.77 38.66
N ASP A 60 -17.39 -6.55 38.84
CA ASP A 60 -18.12 -6.86 40.08
C ASP A 60 -17.38 -6.45 41.37
N GLY A 61 -16.81 -5.24 41.35
CA GLY A 61 -16.07 -4.66 42.45
C GLY A 61 -14.60 -5.05 42.55
N LYS A 62 -14.12 -6.05 41.78
CA LYS A 62 -12.71 -6.43 41.70
C LYS A 62 -11.97 -5.50 40.77
N LEU A 63 -10.78 -5.08 41.21
CA LEU A 63 -9.89 -4.25 40.40
C LEU A 63 -9.20 -5.14 39.35
N ILE A 64 -9.33 -4.76 38.06
CA ILE A 64 -8.68 -5.46 36.95
C ILE A 64 -7.36 -4.79 36.59
N ASP A 65 -7.40 -3.47 36.26
CA ASP A 65 -6.20 -2.73 35.88
C ASP A 65 -6.36 -1.24 36.20
N LYS A 66 -5.22 -0.57 36.38
CA LYS A 66 -5.12 0.87 36.56
C LYS A 66 -4.85 1.51 35.21
N VAL A 67 -5.81 2.30 34.72
CA VAL A 67 -5.86 2.74 33.31
C VAL A 67 -5.92 4.24 33.17
N LEU A 68 -5.62 4.72 31.96
CA LEU A 68 -5.97 6.05 31.48
C LEU A 68 -7.11 5.92 30.47
N VAL A 69 -8.12 6.76 30.60
CA VAL A 69 -9.25 6.81 29.66
C VAL A 69 -9.31 8.19 29.03
N VAL A 70 -9.43 8.22 27.71
CA VAL A 70 -9.68 9.47 26.96
C VAL A 70 -11.03 9.39 26.27
N VAL A 71 -11.80 10.48 26.33
CA VAL A 71 -13.07 10.65 25.63
C VAL A 71 -12.87 11.66 24.51
N MET A 72 -13.24 11.29 23.31
CA MET A 72 -13.25 12.15 22.11
C MET A 72 -14.69 12.29 21.64
N ARG A 73 -15.23 13.52 21.71
CA ARG A 73 -16.63 13.79 21.38
C ARG A 73 -16.84 14.01 19.89
N ALA A 74 -17.97 13.56 19.40
CA ALA A 74 -18.47 13.88 18.07
C ALA A 74 -18.54 15.41 17.86
N PRO A 75 -18.21 15.91 16.66
CA PRO A 75 -17.63 15.22 15.52
C PRO A 75 -16.09 15.13 15.58
N HIS A 76 -15.44 15.59 16.65
CA HIS A 76 -13.98 15.71 16.79
C HIS A 76 -13.37 14.40 17.33
N SER A 77 -13.58 13.30 16.61
CA SER A 77 -13.04 11.97 16.90
C SER A 77 -12.56 11.26 15.63
N TYR A 78 -12.06 10.06 15.73
CA TYR A 78 -11.60 9.31 14.54
C TYR A 78 -12.75 8.92 13.61
N THR A 79 -13.86 8.45 14.16
CA THR A 79 -15.05 8.01 13.40
C THR A 79 -16.09 9.10 13.21
N THR A 80 -15.87 10.31 13.76
CA THR A 80 -16.84 11.40 13.95
C THR A 80 -17.98 11.07 14.92
N GLU A 81 -17.97 9.90 15.54
CA GLU A 81 -18.87 9.50 16.64
C GLU A 81 -18.22 9.84 18.01
N ASP A 82 -18.93 9.61 19.12
CA ASP A 82 -18.27 9.57 20.42
C ASP A 82 -17.31 8.38 20.48
N VAL A 83 -16.03 8.64 20.74
CA VAL A 83 -14.99 7.60 20.85
C VAL A 83 -14.39 7.65 22.24
N VAL A 84 -14.20 6.46 22.83
CA VAL A 84 -13.47 6.29 24.08
C VAL A 84 -12.31 5.32 23.87
N GLU A 85 -11.12 5.71 24.31
CA GLU A 85 -9.97 4.82 24.35
C GLU A 85 -9.59 4.53 25.80
N ILE A 86 -9.44 3.23 26.12
CA ILE A 86 -8.96 2.72 27.39
C ILE A 86 -7.51 2.29 27.18
N GLN A 87 -6.59 3.02 27.80
CA GLN A 87 -5.17 2.72 27.77
C GLN A 87 -4.81 1.94 29.05
N CYS A 88 -4.51 0.65 28.90
CA CYS A 88 -4.22 -0.30 29.98
C CYS A 88 -2.80 -0.89 29.82
N HIS A 89 -2.37 -1.73 30.77
CA HIS A 89 -1.14 -2.48 30.57
C HIS A 89 -1.30 -3.48 29.45
N GLY A 90 -0.28 -3.57 28.55
CA GLY A 90 -0.31 -4.35 27.32
C GLY A 90 -0.19 -5.86 27.52
N SER A 91 -0.86 -6.42 28.53
CA SER A 91 -1.01 -7.87 28.70
C SER A 91 -2.14 -8.37 27.80
N PRO A 92 -1.91 -9.39 26.96
CA PRO A 92 -2.97 -10.00 26.14
C PRO A 92 -4.19 -10.47 26.97
N PHE A 93 -3.96 -10.90 28.20
CA PHE A 93 -5.03 -11.32 29.12
C PHE A 93 -5.84 -10.12 29.63
N VAL A 94 -5.17 -9.05 30.04
CA VAL A 94 -5.83 -7.83 30.54
C VAL A 94 -6.65 -7.19 29.43
N LEU A 95 -6.10 -7.08 28.22
CA LEU A 95 -6.80 -6.56 27.05
C LEU A 95 -8.08 -7.34 26.73
N ARG A 96 -8.02 -8.68 26.75
CA ARG A 96 -9.19 -9.53 26.52
C ARG A 96 -10.25 -9.37 27.63
N ILE A 97 -9.83 -9.36 28.90
CA ILE A 97 -10.76 -9.17 30.02
C ILE A 97 -11.49 -7.82 29.88
N ILE A 98 -10.76 -6.73 29.61
CA ILE A 98 -11.37 -5.39 29.50
C ILE A 98 -12.28 -5.34 28.27
N LEU A 99 -11.88 -5.91 27.14
CA LEU A 99 -12.75 -5.97 25.94
C LEU A 99 -14.04 -6.75 26.27
N ASP A 100 -13.96 -7.94 26.88
CA ASP A 100 -15.12 -8.74 27.23
C ASP A 100 -16.06 -7.98 28.19
N LEU A 101 -15.53 -7.22 29.14
CA LEU A 101 -16.31 -6.37 30.03
C LEU A 101 -17.07 -5.27 29.26
N VAL A 102 -16.41 -4.64 28.28
CA VAL A 102 -17.04 -3.62 27.41
C VAL A 102 -18.15 -4.26 26.57
N LEU A 103 -17.92 -5.43 25.98
CA LEU A 103 -18.91 -6.15 25.17
C LEU A 103 -20.16 -6.54 25.99
N ARG A 104 -20.00 -6.89 27.28
CA ARG A 104 -21.12 -7.16 28.21
C ARG A 104 -21.99 -5.93 28.46
N GLN A 105 -21.54 -4.71 28.16
CA GLN A 105 -22.35 -3.49 28.24
C GLN A 105 -23.27 -3.28 27.03
N GLY A 106 -23.41 -4.27 26.14
CA GLY A 106 -24.23 -4.19 24.92
C GLY A 106 -23.50 -3.61 23.73
N VAL A 107 -22.20 -3.48 23.82
CA VAL A 107 -21.31 -3.08 22.71
C VAL A 107 -20.97 -4.28 21.85
N ARG A 108 -20.95 -4.14 20.53
CA ARG A 108 -20.56 -5.20 19.59
C ARG A 108 -19.05 -5.19 19.35
N LEU A 109 -18.50 -6.36 19.07
CA LEU A 109 -17.12 -6.45 18.56
C LEU A 109 -17.06 -5.82 17.14
N ALA A 110 -16.06 -4.97 16.90
CA ALA A 110 -15.85 -4.35 15.59
C ALA A 110 -15.36 -5.37 14.56
N ASP A 111 -15.80 -5.21 13.32
CA ASP A 111 -15.26 -5.91 12.18
C ASP A 111 -13.89 -5.34 11.77
N ALA A 112 -13.17 -6.02 10.85
CA ALA A 112 -11.92 -5.53 10.32
C ALA A 112 -12.14 -4.19 9.60
N GLY A 113 -11.30 -3.19 9.90
CA GLY A 113 -11.36 -1.86 9.28
C GLY A 113 -12.59 -1.00 9.64
N GLU A 114 -13.48 -1.45 10.55
CA GLU A 114 -14.77 -0.82 10.76
C GLU A 114 -14.69 0.62 11.30
N PHE A 115 -13.72 0.95 12.14
CA PHE A 115 -13.54 2.34 12.59
C PHE A 115 -13.16 3.27 11.43
N THR A 116 -12.28 2.82 10.54
CA THR A 116 -11.89 3.59 9.35
C THR A 116 -13.03 3.67 8.35
N GLN A 117 -13.82 2.61 8.21
CA GLN A 117 -15.00 2.58 7.37
C GLN A 117 -16.06 3.58 7.85
N ARG A 118 -16.29 3.69 9.17
CA ARG A 118 -17.19 4.72 9.72
C ARG A 118 -16.67 6.13 9.46
N ALA A 119 -15.35 6.36 9.60
CA ALA A 119 -14.72 7.63 9.26
C ALA A 119 -14.92 8.01 7.78
N PHE A 120 -14.84 7.04 6.87
CA PHE A 120 -15.12 7.20 5.44
C PHE A 120 -16.61 7.50 5.19
N LEU A 121 -17.52 6.70 5.72
CA LEU A 121 -18.97 6.86 5.52
C LEU A 121 -19.50 8.19 6.09
N HIS A 122 -18.87 8.69 7.16
CA HIS A 122 -19.19 10.01 7.71
C HIS A 122 -18.47 11.18 7.01
N GLY A 123 -17.77 10.91 5.89
CA GLY A 123 -17.12 11.94 5.06
C GLY A 123 -15.89 12.59 5.68
N ARG A 124 -15.32 12.00 6.74
CA ARG A 124 -14.07 12.50 7.33
C ARG A 124 -12.84 12.14 6.51
N LEU A 125 -12.86 10.97 5.89
CA LEU A 125 -11.81 10.44 5.03
C LEU A 125 -12.38 10.14 3.65
N ASP A 126 -11.63 10.38 2.60
CA ASP A 126 -11.88 9.83 1.28
C ASP A 126 -11.21 8.46 1.11
N LEU A 127 -11.52 7.73 0.04
CA LEU A 127 -11.02 6.39 -0.16
C LEU A 127 -9.50 6.34 -0.38
N THR A 128 -8.90 7.40 -0.93
CA THR A 128 -7.44 7.49 -1.09
C THR A 128 -6.73 7.60 0.25
N GLN A 129 -7.34 8.33 1.20
CA GLN A 129 -6.84 8.45 2.57
C GLN A 129 -7.03 7.16 3.36
N VAL A 130 -8.15 6.44 3.15
CA VAL A 130 -8.39 5.10 3.72
C VAL A 130 -7.28 4.15 3.31
N GLU A 131 -7.01 4.03 2.01
CA GLU A 131 -5.94 3.18 1.48
C GLU A 131 -4.57 3.61 2.02
N ALA A 132 -4.31 4.93 2.11
CA ALA A 132 -3.06 5.45 2.68
C ALA A 132 -2.85 5.09 4.16
N ILE A 133 -3.92 4.96 4.96
CA ILE A 133 -3.82 4.48 6.35
C ILE A 133 -3.33 3.03 6.38
N SER A 134 -3.89 2.17 5.52
CA SER A 134 -3.44 0.78 5.39
C SER A 134 -1.98 0.70 4.96
N ASP A 135 -1.62 1.46 3.93
CA ASP A 135 -0.25 1.51 3.40
C ASP A 135 0.76 2.00 4.44
N LEU A 136 0.39 3.01 5.24
CA LEU A 136 1.26 3.54 6.30
C LEU A 136 1.51 2.52 7.43
N ILE A 137 0.49 1.74 7.79
CA ILE A 137 0.60 0.70 8.84
C ILE A 137 1.44 -0.48 8.35
N GLN A 138 1.29 -0.83 7.07
CA GLN A 138 1.98 -1.97 6.45
C GLN A 138 3.32 -1.59 5.81
N ALA A 139 3.72 -0.33 5.87
CA ALA A 139 4.93 0.15 5.22
C ALA A 139 6.17 -0.66 5.64
N SER A 140 6.84 -1.26 4.68
CA SER A 140 8.07 -2.03 4.86
C SER A 140 9.34 -1.21 4.60
N SER A 141 9.20 0.09 4.28
CA SER A 141 10.30 0.99 3.96
C SER A 141 10.04 2.42 4.40
N GLU A 142 11.10 3.18 4.64
CA GLU A 142 10.99 4.59 5.03
C GLU A 142 10.36 5.44 3.92
N ILE A 143 10.77 5.22 2.67
CA ILE A 143 10.26 5.97 1.52
C ILE A 143 8.79 5.61 1.27
N GLY A 144 8.40 4.33 1.41
CA GLY A 144 7.01 3.89 1.34
C GLY A 144 6.14 4.53 2.42
N ALA A 145 6.62 4.58 3.67
CA ALA A 145 5.90 5.23 4.77
C ALA A 145 5.72 6.75 4.53
N ARG A 146 6.74 7.43 4.02
CA ARG A 146 6.64 8.86 3.66
C ARG A 146 5.62 9.10 2.56
N LEU A 147 5.60 8.24 1.54
CA LEU A 147 4.65 8.33 0.43
C LEU A 147 3.21 8.12 0.90
N ALA A 148 2.96 7.11 1.75
CA ALA A 148 1.66 6.89 2.37
C ALA A 148 1.22 8.08 3.26
N ALA A 149 2.14 8.67 4.02
CA ALA A 149 1.86 9.85 4.83
C ALA A 149 1.49 11.08 3.98
N GLN A 150 2.08 11.24 2.79
CA GLN A 150 1.71 12.31 1.85
C GLN A 150 0.30 12.09 1.29
N GLN A 151 -0.06 10.85 0.91
CA GLN A 151 -1.41 10.52 0.45
C GLN A 151 -2.45 10.75 1.56
N LEU A 152 -2.13 10.41 2.81
CA LEU A 152 -3.01 10.66 3.96
C LEU A 152 -3.32 12.15 4.17
N ARG A 153 -2.45 13.06 3.71
CA ARG A 153 -2.72 14.51 3.71
C ARG A 153 -3.74 14.96 2.64
N GLY A 154 -4.25 14.02 1.82
CA GLY A 154 -5.27 14.30 0.80
C GLY A 154 -4.72 14.92 -0.49
N LYS A 155 -3.40 14.93 -0.73
CA LYS A 155 -2.82 15.52 -1.97
C LYS A 155 -3.41 14.88 -3.23
N LEU A 156 -3.57 13.55 -3.25
CA LEU A 156 -4.15 12.83 -4.39
C LEU A 156 -5.65 13.19 -4.56
N PHE A 157 -6.41 13.23 -3.47
CA PHE A 157 -7.80 13.68 -3.51
C PHE A 157 -7.95 15.04 -4.17
N HIS A 158 -7.17 16.04 -3.74
CA HIS A 158 -7.22 17.39 -4.30
C HIS A 158 -6.85 17.45 -5.78
N ALA A 159 -5.89 16.64 -6.23
CA ALA A 159 -5.52 16.56 -7.64
C ALA A 159 -6.66 15.97 -8.48
N ILE A 160 -7.27 14.87 -8.02
CA ILE A 160 -8.41 14.24 -8.70
C ILE A 160 -9.63 15.18 -8.70
N ASP A 161 -9.93 15.84 -7.58
CA ASP A 161 -11.03 16.80 -7.48
C ASP A 161 -10.84 18.00 -8.43
N ALA A 162 -9.61 18.48 -8.62
CA ALA A 162 -9.32 19.53 -9.59
C ALA A 162 -9.65 19.09 -11.03
N VAL A 163 -9.22 17.88 -11.44
CA VAL A 163 -9.58 17.32 -12.75
C VAL A 163 -11.08 17.13 -12.87
N LYS A 164 -11.73 16.58 -11.82
CA LYS A 164 -13.18 16.37 -11.77
C LYS A 164 -13.94 17.68 -11.98
N LYS A 165 -13.54 18.76 -11.33
CA LYS A 165 -14.17 20.09 -11.50
C LYS A 165 -14.06 20.60 -12.92
N GLN A 166 -12.94 20.39 -13.61
CA GLN A 166 -12.80 20.73 -15.02
C GLN A 166 -13.81 19.96 -15.88
N VAL A 167 -13.89 18.62 -15.69
CA VAL A 167 -14.81 17.75 -16.43
C VAL A 167 -16.28 18.09 -16.15
N VAL A 168 -16.65 18.35 -14.88
CA VAL A 168 -18.01 18.78 -14.49
C VAL A 168 -18.38 20.08 -15.20
N SER A 169 -17.47 21.04 -15.29
CA SER A 169 -17.77 22.30 -15.95
C SER A 169 -18.07 22.13 -17.46
N ILE A 170 -17.38 21.18 -18.14
CA ILE A 170 -17.66 20.83 -19.53
C ILE A 170 -19.00 20.10 -19.62
N ALA A 171 -19.22 19.10 -18.75
CA ALA A 171 -20.46 18.32 -18.74
C ALA A 171 -21.69 19.22 -18.57
N SER A 172 -21.62 20.21 -17.66
CA SER A 172 -22.72 21.15 -17.45
C SER A 172 -23.03 22.01 -18.69
N LEU A 173 -22.01 22.40 -19.45
CA LEU A 173 -22.20 23.13 -20.71
C LEU A 173 -22.86 22.26 -21.79
N VAL A 174 -22.43 20.99 -21.90
CA VAL A 174 -22.99 20.04 -22.85
C VAL A 174 -24.44 19.68 -22.49
N GLU A 175 -24.74 19.43 -21.20
CA GLU A 175 -26.09 19.15 -20.74
C GLU A 175 -27.03 20.35 -21.00
N ALA A 176 -26.58 21.58 -20.78
CA ALA A 176 -27.34 22.78 -21.07
C ALA A 176 -27.67 22.93 -22.58
N SER A 177 -26.72 22.61 -23.47
CA SER A 177 -26.98 22.66 -24.92
C SER A 177 -27.93 21.59 -25.41
N ILE A 178 -27.94 20.40 -24.77
CA ILE A 178 -28.91 19.33 -25.07
C ILE A 178 -30.32 19.72 -24.60
N GLU A 179 -30.46 20.39 -23.44
CA GLU A 179 -31.78 20.77 -22.88
C GLU A 179 -32.40 21.98 -23.59
N PHE A 180 -31.60 22.90 -24.12
CA PHE A 180 -32.05 24.16 -24.75
C PHE A 180 -31.55 24.33 -26.20
N PRO A 181 -31.94 23.44 -27.14
CA PRO A 181 -31.45 23.47 -28.51
C PRO A 181 -31.94 24.68 -29.36
N GLU A 182 -32.96 25.43 -28.88
CA GLU A 182 -33.54 26.56 -29.61
C GLU A 182 -32.86 27.93 -29.30
N GLU A 183 -32.06 28.01 -28.25
CA GLU A 183 -31.21 29.15 -28.02
C GLU A 183 -29.96 28.93 -28.88
N ASP A 184 -29.65 29.90 -29.81
CA ASP A 184 -28.48 29.90 -30.71
C ASP A 184 -27.15 29.81 -29.91
N HIS A 185 -27.01 28.83 -29.06
CA HIS A 185 -25.78 28.36 -28.48
C HIS A 185 -25.08 27.47 -29.52
N GLU A 186 -24.83 28.04 -30.73
CA GLU A 186 -23.70 27.50 -31.50
C GLU A 186 -22.60 27.25 -30.49
N PHE A 187 -22.02 26.05 -30.47
CA PHE A 187 -20.89 25.67 -29.61
C PHE A 187 -19.77 26.72 -29.70
N THR A 188 -20.09 27.96 -29.30
CA THR A 188 -19.21 29.12 -29.26
C THR A 188 -18.00 28.88 -28.34
N HIS A 189 -18.05 27.73 -27.62
CA HIS A 189 -17.04 27.32 -26.66
C HIS A 189 -16.34 25.99 -27.02
N GLN A 190 -16.45 25.50 -28.27
CA GLN A 190 -15.79 24.24 -28.65
C GLN A 190 -14.28 24.29 -28.37
N GLU A 191 -13.65 25.41 -28.67
CA GLU A 191 -12.22 25.62 -28.45
C GLU A 191 -11.86 25.66 -26.95
N ASP A 192 -12.69 26.28 -26.12
CA ASP A 192 -12.57 26.30 -24.65
C ASP A 192 -12.78 24.87 -24.06
N CYS A 193 -13.78 24.13 -24.54
CA CYS A 193 -14.00 22.74 -24.14
C CYS A 193 -12.82 21.85 -24.51
N LEU A 194 -12.27 21.99 -25.73
CA LEU A 194 -11.09 21.25 -26.15
C LEU A 194 -9.88 21.57 -25.27
N GLN A 195 -9.64 22.84 -24.96
CA GLN A 195 -8.53 23.26 -24.12
C GLN A 195 -8.65 22.66 -22.70
N ARG A 196 -9.86 22.64 -22.13
CA ARG A 196 -10.10 22.04 -20.80
C ARG A 196 -9.96 20.52 -20.82
N LEU A 197 -10.42 19.84 -21.89
CA LEU A 197 -10.23 18.39 -22.05
C LEU A 197 -8.74 18.05 -22.19
N ASP A 198 -7.99 18.85 -22.94
CA ASP A 198 -6.55 18.67 -23.10
C ASP A 198 -5.81 18.91 -21.78
N GLN A 199 -6.20 19.92 -20.98
CA GLN A 199 -5.62 20.16 -19.67
C GLN A 199 -5.94 19.01 -18.69
N ALA A 200 -7.21 18.56 -18.61
CA ALA A 200 -7.60 17.44 -17.78
C ALA A 200 -6.86 16.14 -18.14
N SER A 201 -6.66 15.93 -19.45
CA SER A 201 -5.89 14.77 -19.95
C SER A 201 -4.42 14.86 -19.53
N ALA A 202 -3.79 16.02 -19.69
CA ALA A 202 -2.40 16.25 -19.30
C ALA A 202 -2.18 16.08 -17.78
N ASP A 203 -3.13 16.55 -16.96
CA ASP A 203 -3.09 16.39 -15.50
C ASP A 203 -3.15 14.90 -15.11
N LEU A 204 -4.05 14.11 -15.74
CA LEU A 204 -4.13 12.66 -15.50
C LEU A 204 -2.91 11.90 -16.03
N GLU A 205 -2.37 12.27 -17.19
CA GLU A 205 -1.14 11.68 -17.73
C GLU A 205 0.03 11.91 -16.79
N SER A 206 0.15 13.11 -16.22
CA SER A 206 1.16 13.45 -15.23
C SER A 206 1.05 12.55 -13.98
N LEU A 207 -0.16 12.34 -13.45
CA LEU A 207 -0.40 11.45 -12.31
C LEU A 207 -0.08 9.98 -12.65
N LEU A 208 -0.37 9.54 -13.86
CA LEU A 208 -0.12 8.17 -14.32
C LEU A 208 1.34 7.90 -14.63
N SER A 209 2.14 8.93 -14.99
CA SER A 209 3.53 8.78 -15.39
C SER A 209 4.42 8.11 -14.33
N HIS A 210 4.08 8.27 -13.05
CA HIS A 210 4.82 7.70 -11.92
C HIS A 210 4.09 6.53 -11.23
N ALA A 211 2.92 6.10 -11.73
CA ALA A 211 2.06 5.14 -11.02
C ALA A 211 2.70 3.76 -10.84
N ASP A 212 3.37 3.22 -11.86
CA ASP A 212 4.05 1.92 -11.74
C ASP A 212 5.20 1.99 -10.72
N ARG A 213 5.89 3.12 -10.69
CA ARG A 213 6.97 3.37 -9.75
C ARG A 213 6.45 3.56 -8.32
N GLY A 214 5.38 4.32 -8.14
CA GLY A 214 4.70 4.49 -6.86
C GLY A 214 4.33 3.14 -6.25
N ARG A 215 3.82 2.22 -7.09
CA ARG A 215 3.51 0.85 -6.67
C ARG A 215 4.76 0.07 -6.26
N GLN A 216 5.84 0.12 -7.03
CA GLN A 216 7.11 -0.55 -6.68
C GLN A 216 7.67 -0.06 -5.34
N ILE A 217 7.59 1.24 -5.07
CA ILE A 217 8.04 1.82 -3.80
C ILE A 217 7.13 1.38 -2.64
N ARG A 218 5.82 1.33 -2.85
CA ARG A 218 4.84 0.88 -1.86
C ARG A 218 4.99 -0.61 -1.55
N ASP A 219 4.94 -1.45 -2.59
CA ASP A 219 4.91 -2.92 -2.46
C ASP A 219 6.31 -3.50 -2.19
N GLY A 220 7.37 -2.72 -2.42
CA GLY A 220 8.76 -3.17 -2.47
C GLY A 220 9.13 -3.74 -3.85
N PHE A 221 10.39 -3.55 -4.24
CA PHE A 221 10.92 -4.08 -5.50
C PHE A 221 11.03 -5.59 -5.44
N SER A 222 10.41 -6.29 -6.38
CA SER A 222 10.51 -7.73 -6.51
C SER A 222 11.84 -8.13 -7.15
N VAL A 223 12.67 -8.88 -6.43
CA VAL A 223 14.00 -9.32 -6.87
C VAL A 223 14.05 -10.83 -6.90
N VAL A 224 14.31 -11.40 -8.05
CA VAL A 224 14.45 -12.83 -8.22
C VAL A 224 15.93 -13.25 -8.30
N LEU A 225 16.32 -14.27 -7.54
CA LEU A 225 17.66 -14.86 -7.55
C LEU A 225 17.66 -16.05 -8.51
N ILE A 226 18.45 -15.97 -9.58
CA ILE A 226 18.63 -17.05 -10.56
C ILE A 226 20.10 -17.48 -10.65
N GLY A 227 20.35 -18.70 -11.08
CA GLY A 227 21.69 -19.28 -11.23
C GLY A 227 21.66 -20.78 -11.00
N ARG A 228 22.75 -21.47 -11.35
CA ARG A 228 22.91 -22.92 -11.17
C ARG A 228 22.76 -23.37 -9.70
N PRO A 229 22.50 -24.63 -9.41
CA PRO A 229 22.66 -25.18 -8.06
C PRO A 229 24.05 -24.90 -7.49
N ASN A 230 24.15 -24.67 -6.19
CA ASN A 230 25.40 -24.47 -5.43
C ASN A 230 26.26 -23.23 -5.77
N VAL A 231 25.78 -22.30 -6.59
CA VAL A 231 26.46 -21.00 -6.82
C VAL A 231 26.36 -20.04 -5.62
N GLY A 232 25.54 -20.38 -4.61
CA GLY A 232 25.42 -19.62 -3.35
C GLY A 232 24.19 -18.72 -3.24
N LYS A 233 23.10 -18.97 -3.98
CA LYS A 233 21.84 -18.18 -3.91
C LYS A 233 21.30 -18.05 -2.48
N SER A 234 21.08 -19.16 -1.81
CA SER A 234 20.55 -19.17 -0.43
C SER A 234 21.55 -18.60 0.59
N SER A 235 22.86 -18.70 0.32
CA SER A 235 23.88 -18.05 1.15
C SER A 235 23.82 -16.53 1.01
N LEU A 236 23.69 -16.02 -0.21
CA LEU A 236 23.52 -14.59 -0.48
C LEU A 236 22.23 -14.05 0.16
N LEU A 237 21.12 -14.77 -0.03
CA LEU A 237 19.85 -14.41 0.61
C LEU A 237 20.01 -14.27 2.14
N ASN A 238 20.63 -15.28 2.78
CA ASN A 238 20.86 -15.25 4.22
C ASN A 238 21.77 -14.10 4.68
N THR A 239 22.77 -13.73 3.87
CA THR A 239 23.70 -12.64 4.20
C THR A 239 22.98 -11.30 4.12
N LEU A 240 22.23 -11.02 3.05
CA LEU A 240 21.41 -9.82 2.92
C LEU A 240 20.38 -9.71 4.04
N LEU A 241 19.76 -10.83 4.44
CA LEU A 241 18.79 -10.85 5.55
C LEU A 241 19.41 -10.61 6.93
N ARG A 242 20.64 -11.00 7.16
CA ARG A 242 21.34 -10.78 8.45
C ARG A 242 21.70 -9.31 8.66
N GLU A 243 22.14 -8.63 7.60
CA GLU A 243 22.61 -7.24 7.66
C GLU A 243 21.45 -6.24 7.63
N GLN A 244 20.37 -6.54 6.92
CA GLN A 244 19.33 -5.56 6.57
C GLN A 244 17.90 -6.05 6.83
N ARG A 245 17.69 -6.94 7.81
CA ARG A 245 16.34 -7.48 8.07
C ARG A 245 15.35 -6.33 8.34
N ALA A 246 14.42 -6.12 7.41
CA ALA A 246 13.31 -5.21 7.62
C ALA A 246 12.57 -5.61 8.91
N ILE A 247 12.10 -4.63 9.68
CA ILE A 247 11.21 -4.86 10.82
C ILE A 247 9.86 -5.31 10.24
N VAL A 248 9.79 -6.58 9.85
CA VAL A 248 8.53 -7.18 9.39
C VAL A 248 7.72 -7.47 10.64
N THR A 249 6.70 -6.68 10.89
CA THR A 249 5.61 -7.08 11.79
C THR A 249 4.94 -8.27 11.13
N ALA A 250 5.13 -9.45 11.72
CA ALA A 250 4.41 -10.65 11.30
C ALA A 250 2.91 -10.43 11.52
N ILE A 251 2.21 -9.99 10.49
CA ILE A 251 0.74 -9.97 10.48
C ILE A 251 0.32 -11.41 10.19
N PRO A 252 -0.38 -12.09 11.13
CA PRO A 252 -0.85 -13.45 10.89
C PRO A 252 -1.85 -13.43 9.72
N GLY A 253 -1.51 -14.11 8.61
CA GLY A 253 -2.41 -14.28 7.47
C GLY A 253 -1.83 -13.94 6.09
N THR A 254 -0.68 -13.29 5.98
CA THR A 254 -0.10 -12.86 4.69
C THR A 254 0.90 -13.85 4.08
N THR A 255 1.24 -14.95 4.79
CA THR A 255 2.23 -15.95 4.34
C THR A 255 1.54 -17.23 3.87
N ARG A 256 0.94 -17.24 2.69
CA ARG A 256 0.38 -18.50 2.15
C ARG A 256 1.07 -19.04 0.88
N ASP A 257 1.82 -18.24 0.12
CA ASP A 257 2.44 -18.72 -1.12
C ASP A 257 3.81 -18.06 -1.33
N SER A 258 4.86 -18.89 -1.31
CA SER A 258 6.29 -18.60 -1.53
C SER A 258 7.06 -18.02 -0.33
N ILE A 259 8.30 -18.47 -0.18
CA ILE A 259 9.28 -17.95 0.79
C ILE A 259 9.81 -16.62 0.21
N GLU A 260 9.03 -15.55 0.37
CA GLU A 260 9.47 -14.19 0.06
C GLU A 260 10.04 -13.58 1.34
N GLU A 261 11.27 -13.14 1.28
CA GLU A 261 11.95 -12.45 2.38
C GLU A 261 12.15 -10.97 2.00
N SER A 262 11.89 -10.06 2.93
CA SER A 262 12.01 -8.63 2.68
C SER A 262 13.24 -8.05 3.36
N VAL A 263 14.01 -7.27 2.61
CA VAL A 263 15.16 -6.50 3.11
C VAL A 263 14.96 -5.01 2.81
N GLN A 264 15.53 -4.15 3.66
CA GLN A 264 15.50 -2.71 3.45
C GLN A 264 16.90 -2.23 3.06
N ILE A 265 17.04 -1.64 1.88
CA ILE A 265 18.30 -1.10 1.36
C ILE A 265 18.11 0.40 1.11
N GLN A 266 18.86 1.24 1.83
CA GLN A 266 18.83 2.71 1.69
C GLN A 266 17.41 3.32 1.70
N GLY A 267 16.52 2.77 2.56
CA GLY A 267 15.16 3.27 2.72
C GLY A 267 14.13 2.75 1.72
N LEU A 268 14.52 1.86 0.78
CA LEU A 268 13.64 1.10 -0.13
C LEU A 268 13.49 -0.34 0.34
N ALA A 269 12.31 -0.93 0.13
CA ALA A 269 12.07 -2.34 0.38
C ALA A 269 12.36 -3.18 -0.87
N PHE A 270 13.01 -4.33 -0.68
CA PHE A 270 13.25 -5.33 -1.71
C PHE A 270 12.72 -6.68 -1.24
N ARG A 271 11.86 -7.30 -2.03
CA ARG A 271 11.31 -8.64 -1.79
C ARG A 271 12.13 -9.64 -2.58
N LEU A 272 12.90 -10.43 -1.86
CA LEU A 272 13.83 -11.42 -2.44
C LEU A 272 13.13 -12.77 -2.57
N THR A 273 13.14 -13.35 -3.77
CA THR A 273 12.57 -14.67 -4.06
C THR A 273 13.67 -15.61 -4.51
N ASP A 274 13.95 -16.67 -3.75
CA ASP A 274 14.91 -17.72 -4.15
C ASP A 274 14.20 -18.79 -5.00
N THR A 275 14.58 -18.89 -6.27
CA THR A 275 14.05 -19.91 -7.17
C THR A 275 14.42 -21.34 -6.80
N ALA A 276 15.50 -21.56 -6.03
CA ALA A 276 15.88 -22.88 -5.53
C ALA A 276 14.95 -23.41 -4.43
N GLY A 277 14.32 -22.52 -3.63
CA GLY A 277 13.31 -22.86 -2.63
C GLY A 277 12.02 -23.36 -3.26
N ILE A 278 11.66 -22.87 -4.44
CA ILE A 278 10.45 -23.26 -5.19
C ILE A 278 10.53 -24.72 -5.69
N ARG A 279 11.73 -25.25 -5.91
CA ARG A 279 11.96 -26.65 -6.35
C ARG A 279 11.87 -27.70 -5.23
N LYS A 280 11.80 -27.31 -3.95
CA LYS A 280 11.79 -28.23 -2.79
C LYS A 280 10.39 -28.68 -2.33
N THR A 281 9.32 -28.21 -2.91
CA THR A 281 7.97 -28.78 -2.71
C THR A 281 7.88 -30.03 -3.58
N GLU A 282 8.03 -31.18 -2.92
CA GLU A 282 7.94 -32.52 -3.49
C GLU A 282 6.62 -32.71 -4.25
N ASP A 283 6.76 -33.42 -5.38
CA ASP A 283 5.72 -33.98 -6.24
C ASP A 283 4.97 -33.02 -7.18
N LEU A 284 5.29 -33.23 -8.41
CA LEU A 284 4.58 -33.13 -9.69
C LEU A 284 5.33 -32.27 -10.73
N ILE A 285 5.99 -32.98 -11.64
CA ILE A 285 6.34 -32.59 -13.01
C ILE A 285 7.35 -31.43 -13.14
N GLU A 286 8.57 -31.78 -13.49
CA GLU A 286 9.70 -30.91 -13.83
C GLU A 286 9.32 -29.73 -14.76
N SER A 287 8.33 -29.92 -15.63
CA SER A 287 7.79 -28.90 -16.53
C SER A 287 7.04 -27.75 -15.82
N GLU A 288 6.38 -28.00 -14.70
CA GLU A 288 5.63 -27.00 -13.95
C GLU A 288 6.55 -26.12 -13.09
N GLY A 289 7.64 -26.70 -12.58
CA GLY A 289 8.70 -25.97 -11.86
C GLY A 289 9.45 -24.98 -12.76
N ILE A 290 9.75 -25.37 -13.99
CA ILE A 290 10.40 -24.49 -15.00
C ILE A 290 9.46 -23.35 -15.39
N ARG A 291 8.18 -23.64 -15.63
CA ARG A 291 7.16 -22.65 -15.97
C ARG A 291 6.91 -21.64 -14.83
N ARG A 292 6.90 -22.10 -13.58
CA ARG A 292 6.81 -21.21 -12.40
C ARG A 292 8.02 -20.30 -12.29
N THR A 293 9.23 -20.81 -12.48
CA THR A 293 10.47 -20.00 -12.45
C THR A 293 10.47 -18.96 -13.55
N GLN A 294 10.03 -19.29 -14.77
CA GLN A 294 9.89 -18.31 -15.87
C GLN A 294 8.87 -17.24 -15.54
N ASN A 295 7.68 -17.59 -15.05
CA ASN A 295 6.64 -16.63 -14.66
C ASN A 295 7.10 -15.68 -13.54
N VAL A 296 7.86 -16.17 -12.55
CA VAL A 296 8.42 -15.33 -11.46
C VAL A 296 9.47 -14.38 -12.02
N ARG A 297 10.33 -14.84 -12.93
CA ARG A 297 11.35 -14.02 -13.60
C ARG A 297 10.73 -12.91 -14.46
N GLU A 298 9.69 -13.22 -15.23
CA GLU A 298 8.99 -12.24 -16.07
C GLU A 298 8.31 -11.13 -15.26
N LYS A 299 7.83 -11.46 -14.07
CA LYS A 299 7.12 -10.53 -13.18
C LYS A 299 8.03 -9.75 -12.23
N ALA A 300 9.29 -10.17 -12.09
CA ALA A 300 10.24 -9.52 -11.19
C ALA A 300 10.68 -8.15 -11.74
N ASP A 301 10.81 -7.17 -10.84
CA ASP A 301 11.32 -5.84 -11.17
C ASP A 301 12.83 -5.89 -11.45
N LEU A 302 13.57 -6.70 -10.69
CA LEU A 302 15.02 -6.88 -10.82
C LEU A 302 15.40 -8.37 -10.79
N VAL A 303 16.49 -8.69 -11.45
CA VAL A 303 17.05 -10.05 -11.54
C VAL A 303 18.48 -10.04 -11.01
N LEU A 304 18.77 -10.89 -10.03
CA LEU A 304 20.13 -11.20 -9.61
C LEU A 304 20.55 -12.53 -10.25
N LEU A 305 21.43 -12.46 -11.26
CA LEU A 305 22.04 -13.63 -11.86
C LEU A 305 23.33 -13.98 -11.11
N ILE A 306 23.28 -15.05 -10.30
CA ILE A 306 24.40 -15.48 -9.46
C ILE A 306 25.25 -16.50 -10.22
N LEU A 307 26.52 -16.15 -10.41
CA LEU A 307 27.54 -16.99 -11.03
C LEU A 307 28.64 -17.33 -10.03
N ASP A 308 29.25 -18.52 -10.17
CA ASP A 308 30.39 -18.91 -9.36
C ASP A 308 31.68 -18.35 -9.97
N ALA A 309 32.32 -17.39 -9.28
CA ALA A 309 33.51 -16.71 -9.76
C ALA A 309 34.76 -17.59 -9.66
N SER A 310 34.75 -18.67 -8.86
CA SER A 310 35.87 -19.59 -8.68
C SER A 310 35.95 -20.68 -9.77
N GLU A 311 34.90 -20.79 -10.62
CA GLU A 311 34.81 -21.82 -11.67
C GLU A 311 34.71 -21.19 -13.07
N LYS A 312 34.83 -22.05 -14.10
CA LYS A 312 34.55 -21.67 -15.50
C LYS A 312 33.01 -21.61 -15.70
N LEU A 313 32.56 -20.72 -16.60
CA LEU A 313 31.17 -20.74 -17.03
C LEU A 313 30.79 -22.07 -17.67
N MET A 314 29.68 -22.61 -17.23
CA MET A 314 29.06 -23.82 -17.82
C MET A 314 28.04 -23.44 -18.89
N ASP A 315 27.57 -24.38 -19.67
CA ASP A 315 26.56 -24.13 -20.73
C ASP A 315 25.26 -23.59 -20.16
N GLU A 316 24.85 -24.01 -18.94
CA GLU A 316 23.68 -23.47 -18.22
C GLU A 316 23.88 -22.01 -17.88
N ASP A 317 25.07 -21.57 -17.46
CA ASP A 317 25.34 -20.16 -17.16
C ASP A 317 25.24 -19.29 -18.42
N LEU A 318 25.76 -19.80 -19.54
CA LEU A 318 25.72 -19.12 -20.84
C LEU A 318 24.27 -18.99 -21.33
N SER A 319 23.44 -20.02 -21.13
CA SER A 319 22.00 -19.93 -21.42
C SER A 319 21.34 -18.86 -20.61
N LEU A 320 21.54 -18.84 -19.29
CA LEU A 320 20.95 -17.81 -18.41
C LEU A 320 21.41 -16.40 -18.77
N ILE A 321 22.71 -16.21 -19.09
CA ILE A 321 23.25 -14.91 -19.53
C ILE A 321 22.57 -14.42 -20.81
N SER A 322 22.28 -15.33 -21.76
CA SER A 322 21.64 -14.97 -23.02
C SER A 322 20.15 -14.61 -22.90
N GLU A 323 19.51 -15.05 -21.82
CA GLU A 323 18.07 -14.89 -21.58
C GLU A 323 17.71 -13.67 -20.71
N VAL A 324 18.69 -13.03 -20.04
CA VAL A 324 18.43 -11.93 -19.13
C VAL A 324 18.44 -10.58 -19.84
N GLU A 325 17.56 -9.69 -19.39
CA GLU A 325 17.49 -8.30 -19.87
C GLU A 325 18.48 -7.42 -19.10
N LYS A 326 19.32 -6.69 -19.83
CA LYS A 326 20.39 -5.85 -19.28
C LYS A 326 19.88 -4.81 -18.28
N GLU A 327 18.76 -4.19 -18.60
CA GLU A 327 18.21 -3.04 -17.87
C GLU A 327 17.83 -3.43 -16.45
N ARG A 328 17.30 -4.64 -16.24
CA ARG A 328 16.82 -5.12 -14.94
C ARG A 328 17.71 -6.17 -14.27
N THR A 329 18.86 -6.50 -14.87
CA THR A 329 19.73 -7.57 -14.34
C THR A 329 21.00 -7.02 -13.73
N ILE A 330 21.40 -7.58 -12.57
CA ILE A 330 22.71 -7.44 -11.96
C ILE A 330 23.33 -8.84 -11.91
N VAL A 331 24.54 -8.99 -12.45
CA VAL A 331 25.30 -10.23 -12.36
C VAL A 331 26.09 -10.24 -11.07
N VAL A 332 25.84 -11.23 -10.22
CA VAL A 332 26.55 -11.41 -8.96
C VAL A 332 27.61 -12.48 -9.10
N LEU A 333 28.87 -12.09 -9.13
CA LEU A 333 30.02 -12.99 -9.16
C LEU A 333 30.34 -13.41 -7.73
N ASN A 334 29.83 -14.56 -7.31
CA ASN A 334 29.95 -15.04 -5.94
C ASN A 334 31.18 -15.92 -5.73
N LYS A 335 31.53 -16.18 -4.48
CA LYS A 335 32.67 -16.96 -3.99
C LYS A 335 34.05 -16.31 -4.25
N LYS A 336 34.09 -14.98 -4.11
CA LYS A 336 35.34 -14.22 -4.16
C LYS A 336 36.42 -14.79 -3.23
N ASP A 337 36.02 -15.35 -2.09
CA ASP A 337 36.90 -15.97 -1.09
C ASP A 337 37.64 -17.23 -1.60
N LEU A 338 37.21 -17.79 -2.73
CA LEU A 338 37.84 -18.98 -3.38
C LEU A 338 38.58 -18.61 -4.67
N MET A 339 38.64 -17.32 -5.03
CA MET A 339 39.34 -16.86 -6.23
C MET A 339 40.85 -16.67 -5.96
N ASP A 340 41.65 -16.98 -6.96
CA ASP A 340 43.01 -16.45 -7.06
C ASP A 340 42.96 -14.97 -7.48
N ASP A 341 44.00 -14.16 -7.23
CA ASP A 341 44.08 -12.70 -7.43
C ASP A 341 43.81 -12.20 -8.88
N SER A 342 43.44 -13.05 -9.80
CA SER A 342 43.16 -12.70 -11.20
C SER A 342 41.69 -12.81 -11.53
N ALA A 343 41.15 -11.78 -12.21
CA ALA A 343 39.77 -11.79 -12.74
C ALA A 343 39.57 -13.02 -13.66
N PRO A 344 38.39 -13.68 -13.59
CA PRO A 344 38.12 -14.82 -14.45
C PRO A 344 38.24 -14.45 -15.95
N ARG A 345 38.91 -15.26 -16.75
CA ARG A 345 39.08 -15.01 -18.20
C ARG A 345 37.76 -14.88 -18.98
N TRP A 346 36.68 -15.41 -18.44
CA TRP A 346 35.34 -15.32 -19.04
C TRP A 346 34.59 -14.04 -18.70
N TYR A 347 35.16 -13.15 -17.87
CA TYR A 347 34.53 -11.85 -17.49
C TYR A 347 34.17 -11.00 -18.71
N GLU A 348 34.96 -11.08 -19.80
CA GLU A 348 34.65 -10.38 -21.04
C GLU A 348 33.27 -10.74 -21.62
N LYS A 349 32.77 -11.96 -21.39
CA LYS A 349 31.48 -12.43 -21.91
C LYS A 349 30.29 -11.76 -21.24
N ILE A 350 30.48 -11.21 -20.07
CA ILE A 350 29.43 -10.50 -19.28
C ILE A 350 29.69 -8.99 -19.18
N SER A 351 30.75 -8.48 -19.83
CA SER A 351 31.15 -7.07 -19.73
C SER A 351 30.06 -6.05 -20.17
N HIS A 352 29.07 -6.52 -20.91
CA HIS A 352 27.92 -5.73 -21.33
C HIS A 352 26.82 -5.61 -20.23
N LEU A 353 26.93 -6.42 -19.15
CA LEU A 353 26.02 -6.45 -18.00
C LEU A 353 26.68 -5.77 -16.80
N GLU A 354 25.86 -5.14 -15.95
CA GLU A 354 26.33 -4.65 -14.66
C GLU A 354 26.67 -5.83 -13.76
N SER A 355 27.89 -5.87 -13.21
CA SER A 355 28.34 -7.01 -12.41
C SER A 355 29.01 -6.55 -11.12
N VAL A 356 28.82 -7.32 -10.04
CA VAL A 356 29.40 -7.09 -8.72
C VAL A 356 30.07 -8.38 -8.24
N LEU A 357 31.29 -8.26 -7.73
CA LEU A 357 32.07 -9.38 -7.20
C LEU A 357 31.92 -9.45 -5.68
N ILE A 358 31.40 -10.57 -5.18
CA ILE A 358 31.09 -10.76 -3.75
C ILE A 358 31.58 -12.08 -3.19
N SER A 359 31.65 -12.18 -1.88
CA SER A 359 31.64 -13.43 -1.13
C SER A 359 30.41 -13.46 -0.22
N ALA A 360 29.39 -14.22 -0.59
CA ALA A 360 28.21 -14.43 0.25
C ALA A 360 28.53 -15.12 1.59
N LYS A 361 29.72 -15.71 1.73
CA LYS A 361 30.19 -16.36 2.95
C LYS A 361 30.79 -15.36 3.95
N THR A 362 31.54 -14.37 3.48
CA THR A 362 32.24 -13.40 4.32
C THR A 362 31.51 -12.06 4.43
N GLY A 363 30.56 -11.77 3.52
CA GLY A 363 29.88 -10.47 3.37
C GLY A 363 30.63 -9.48 2.47
N GLU A 364 31.84 -9.80 2.04
CA GLU A 364 32.67 -8.91 1.21
C GLU A 364 31.98 -8.60 -0.13
N GLY A 365 31.86 -7.31 -0.50
CA GLY A 365 31.22 -6.83 -1.71
C GLY A 365 29.69 -6.72 -1.63
N CYS A 366 29.04 -7.07 -0.51
CA CYS A 366 27.60 -6.96 -0.35
C CYS A 366 27.15 -5.49 -0.36
N ASP A 367 27.91 -4.57 0.21
CA ASP A 367 27.61 -3.11 0.18
C ASP A 367 27.56 -2.58 -1.28
N GLU A 368 28.45 -3.08 -2.15
CA GLU A 368 28.46 -2.72 -3.57
C GLU A 368 27.23 -3.27 -4.29
N LEU A 369 26.82 -4.50 -3.94
CA LEU A 369 25.58 -5.10 -4.48
C LEU A 369 24.35 -4.32 -4.03
N GLU A 370 24.27 -3.93 -2.76
CA GLU A 370 23.19 -3.09 -2.23
C GLU A 370 23.14 -1.75 -2.96
N SER A 371 24.29 -1.12 -3.17
CA SER A 371 24.39 0.14 -3.93
C SER A 371 23.92 -0.01 -5.38
N SER A 372 24.24 -1.12 -6.03
CA SER A 372 23.80 -1.44 -7.39
C SER A 372 22.29 -1.70 -7.45
N LEU A 373 21.74 -2.44 -6.49
CA LEU A 373 20.30 -2.65 -6.34
C LEU A 373 19.57 -1.31 -6.18
N TYR A 374 20.03 -0.48 -5.24
CA TYR A 374 19.45 0.84 -5.01
C TYR A 374 19.51 1.72 -6.27
N LYS A 375 20.67 1.78 -6.94
CA LYS A 375 20.83 2.54 -8.18
C LYS A 375 19.85 2.11 -9.26
N LYS A 376 19.72 0.79 -9.54
CA LYS A 376 18.73 0.28 -10.51
C LYS A 376 17.31 0.60 -10.06
N ALA A 377 17.03 0.37 -8.78
CA ALA A 377 15.77 0.70 -8.19
C ALA A 377 15.43 2.21 -8.27
N THR A 378 16.35 3.13 -8.39
CA THR A 378 16.13 4.58 -8.43
C THR A 378 16.29 5.23 -9.81
N LEU A 379 16.59 4.47 -10.85
CA LEU A 379 16.73 4.99 -12.23
C LEU A 379 15.50 5.75 -12.74
N GLY A 380 14.29 5.40 -12.28
CA GLY A 380 13.04 6.08 -12.60
C GLY A 380 12.67 7.25 -11.67
N GLY A 381 13.60 7.71 -10.82
CA GLY A 381 13.37 8.77 -9.84
C GLY A 381 12.81 8.26 -8.51
N LEU A 382 12.84 9.13 -7.51
CA LEU A 382 12.22 8.95 -6.19
C LEU A 382 11.21 10.06 -5.95
N PRO A 383 10.15 9.82 -5.13
CA PRO A 383 9.15 10.83 -4.83
C PRO A 383 9.78 12.07 -4.19
N GLN A 384 9.50 13.24 -4.75
CA GLN A 384 9.83 14.53 -4.13
C GLN A 384 8.67 15.00 -3.22
N GLU A 385 8.93 15.94 -2.31
CA GLU A 385 7.92 16.37 -1.32
C GLU A 385 6.64 16.92 -1.95
N ASP A 386 6.73 17.53 -3.14
CA ASP A 386 5.60 18.16 -3.82
C ASP A 386 4.96 17.29 -4.90
N GLU A 387 5.55 16.16 -5.24
CA GLU A 387 5.01 15.25 -6.26
C GLU A 387 3.85 14.41 -5.72
N ILE A 388 2.85 14.21 -6.56
CA ILE A 388 1.68 13.37 -6.28
C ILE A 388 1.83 12.07 -7.04
N TRP A 389 1.84 10.97 -6.30
CA TRP A 389 2.06 9.65 -6.87
C TRP A 389 0.87 8.73 -6.61
N ILE A 390 0.39 8.06 -7.64
CA ILE A 390 -0.54 6.93 -7.50
C ILE A 390 0.27 5.70 -7.11
N THR A 391 -0.16 5.00 -6.04
CA THR A 391 0.55 3.83 -5.51
C THR A 391 -0.28 2.54 -5.59
N ASN A 392 -1.56 2.65 -5.90
CA ASN A 392 -2.51 1.55 -5.88
C ASN A 392 -2.96 1.20 -7.30
N ARG A 393 -3.05 -0.12 -7.61
CA ARG A 393 -3.53 -0.62 -8.92
C ARG A 393 -4.95 -0.19 -9.22
N ARG A 394 -5.84 -0.16 -8.22
CA ARG A 394 -7.22 0.30 -8.36
C ARG A 394 -7.26 1.75 -8.82
N GLN A 395 -6.53 2.63 -8.12
CA GLN A 395 -6.43 4.05 -8.44
C GLN A 395 -5.84 4.25 -9.85
N GLN A 396 -4.77 3.51 -10.18
CA GLN A 396 -4.14 3.55 -11.51
C GLN A 396 -5.11 3.13 -12.62
N GLN A 397 -5.87 2.04 -12.41
CA GLN A 397 -6.83 1.56 -13.40
C GLN A 397 -7.97 2.55 -13.60
N ALA A 398 -8.51 3.10 -12.51
CA ALA A 398 -9.56 4.10 -12.57
C ALA A 398 -9.07 5.39 -13.27
N ALA A 399 -7.85 5.85 -12.99
CA ALA A 399 -7.25 6.99 -13.69
C ALA A 399 -7.05 6.72 -15.21
N LYS A 400 -6.62 5.49 -15.59
CA LYS A 400 -6.54 5.07 -17.01
C LYS A 400 -7.90 5.07 -17.69
N ASN A 401 -8.94 4.58 -16.99
CA ASN A 401 -10.30 4.58 -17.50
C ASN A 401 -10.80 6.03 -17.72
N ALA A 402 -10.55 6.92 -16.75
CA ALA A 402 -10.89 8.33 -16.86
C ALA A 402 -10.18 8.99 -18.06
N LEU A 403 -8.88 8.75 -18.23
CA LEU A 403 -8.09 9.28 -19.34
C LEU A 403 -8.60 8.76 -20.70
N SER A 404 -8.94 7.48 -20.80
CA SER A 404 -9.54 6.89 -22.01
C SER A 404 -10.88 7.55 -22.35
N ALA A 405 -11.72 7.82 -21.35
CA ALA A 405 -12.99 8.51 -21.52
C ALA A 405 -12.79 9.97 -21.99
N LEU A 406 -11.77 10.68 -21.48
CA LEU A 406 -11.42 12.03 -21.98
C LEU A 406 -10.97 12.02 -23.45
N PHE A 407 -10.18 11.04 -23.87
CA PHE A 407 -9.80 10.89 -25.27
C PHE A 407 -11.02 10.59 -26.16
N SER A 408 -11.98 9.80 -25.68
CA SER A 408 -13.25 9.56 -26.39
C SER A 408 -14.07 10.84 -26.50
N ALA A 409 -14.22 11.58 -25.40
CA ALA A 409 -14.92 12.87 -25.36
C ALA A 409 -14.29 13.89 -26.33
N ARG A 410 -12.97 13.99 -26.36
CA ARG A 410 -12.23 14.84 -27.29
C ARG A 410 -12.49 14.46 -28.76
N LYS A 411 -12.52 13.15 -29.05
CA LYS A 411 -12.82 12.64 -30.38
C LYS A 411 -14.25 12.95 -30.79
N SER A 412 -15.23 12.72 -29.89
CA SER A 412 -16.66 13.02 -30.12
C SER A 412 -16.87 14.51 -30.42
N LEU A 413 -16.18 15.39 -29.68
CA LEU A 413 -16.23 16.83 -29.89
C LEU A 413 -15.64 17.26 -31.23
N ASN A 414 -14.48 16.70 -31.64
CA ASN A 414 -13.81 17.02 -32.91
C ASN A 414 -14.57 16.49 -34.15
N GLN A 415 -15.28 15.36 -34.02
CA GLN A 415 -16.01 14.75 -35.14
C GLN A 415 -17.45 15.23 -35.24
N SER A 416 -17.88 16.13 -34.37
CA SER A 416 -19.29 16.59 -34.28
C SER A 416 -20.27 15.40 -34.23
N SER A 417 -19.88 14.35 -33.48
CA SER A 417 -20.61 13.07 -33.42
C SER A 417 -21.96 13.16 -32.70
N GLY A 418 -22.30 14.34 -32.17
CA GLY A 418 -23.48 14.63 -31.36
C GLY A 418 -23.16 14.82 -29.88
N GLU A 419 -23.81 15.78 -29.25
CA GLU A 419 -23.61 16.19 -27.86
C GLU A 419 -23.94 15.06 -26.88
N GLU A 420 -24.90 14.18 -27.23
CA GLU A 420 -25.27 13.02 -26.44
C GLU A 420 -24.09 12.04 -26.23
N PHE A 421 -23.27 11.78 -27.25
CA PHE A 421 -22.10 10.92 -27.13
C PHE A 421 -21.03 11.57 -26.24
N LEU A 422 -20.82 12.90 -26.39
CA LEU A 422 -19.92 13.65 -25.55
C LEU A 422 -20.35 13.60 -24.08
N ALA A 423 -21.65 13.75 -23.78
CA ALA A 423 -22.21 13.65 -22.44
C ALA A 423 -21.98 12.26 -21.81
N VAL A 424 -22.12 11.18 -22.59
CA VAL A 424 -21.84 9.81 -22.14
C VAL A 424 -20.36 9.63 -21.80
N ASP A 425 -19.45 10.11 -22.65
CA ASP A 425 -18.01 10.02 -22.43
C ASP A 425 -17.58 10.81 -21.18
N LEU A 426 -18.10 12.03 -21.01
CA LEU A 426 -17.83 12.85 -19.81
C LEU A 426 -18.35 12.20 -18.52
N ARG A 427 -19.56 11.62 -18.57
CA ARG A 427 -20.12 10.86 -17.43
C ARG A 427 -19.28 9.64 -17.09
N SER A 428 -18.78 8.92 -18.10
CA SER A 428 -17.86 7.80 -17.90
C SER A 428 -16.56 8.23 -17.22
N CYS A 429 -16.01 9.37 -17.62
CA CYS A 429 -14.85 9.98 -16.97
C CYS A 429 -15.13 10.33 -15.51
N LEU A 430 -16.25 11.02 -15.22
CA LEU A 430 -16.65 11.40 -13.86
C LEU A 430 -16.85 10.18 -12.96
N ASN A 431 -17.46 9.11 -13.46
CA ASN A 431 -17.62 7.86 -12.72
C ASN A 431 -16.25 7.26 -12.37
N ALA A 432 -15.32 7.17 -13.32
CA ALA A 432 -13.99 6.63 -13.09
C ALA A 432 -13.17 7.50 -12.09
N LEU A 433 -13.29 8.83 -12.15
CA LEU A 433 -12.70 9.72 -11.16
C LEU A 433 -13.34 9.54 -9.77
N GLY A 434 -14.67 9.36 -9.72
CA GLY A 434 -15.43 9.06 -8.51
C GLY A 434 -15.02 7.74 -7.85
N GLU A 435 -14.68 6.71 -8.66
CA GLU A 435 -14.14 5.46 -8.13
C GLU A 435 -12.81 5.66 -7.37
N ILE A 436 -11.94 6.59 -7.79
CA ILE A 436 -10.68 6.85 -7.11
C ILE A 436 -10.91 7.34 -5.69
N VAL A 437 -11.81 8.29 -5.51
CA VAL A 437 -12.05 8.98 -4.23
C VAL A 437 -13.13 8.32 -3.37
N GLY A 438 -13.88 7.34 -3.93
CA GLY A 438 -14.87 6.56 -3.19
C GLY A 438 -16.31 7.06 -3.30
N GLU A 439 -16.63 7.97 -4.24
CA GLU A 439 -17.99 8.48 -4.43
C GLU A 439 -18.91 7.50 -5.20
N THR A 440 -18.32 6.72 -6.11
CA THR A 440 -19.05 5.78 -6.99
C THR A 440 -18.55 4.34 -6.83
N THR A 441 -17.99 4.00 -5.68
CA THR A 441 -17.39 2.69 -5.45
C THR A 441 -18.44 1.66 -5.02
N PRO A 442 -18.52 0.48 -5.67
CA PRO A 442 -19.44 -0.58 -5.27
C PRO A 442 -19.19 -1.09 -3.84
N ASP A 443 -20.25 -1.48 -3.13
CA ASP A 443 -20.18 -1.97 -1.74
C ASP A 443 -19.27 -3.20 -1.58
N ASP A 444 -19.27 -4.12 -2.55
CA ASP A 444 -18.40 -5.30 -2.53
C ASP A 444 -16.92 -4.94 -2.54
N LEU A 445 -16.54 -3.91 -3.32
CA LEU A 445 -15.17 -3.42 -3.37
C LEU A 445 -14.77 -2.69 -2.08
N LEU A 446 -15.67 -1.90 -1.50
CA LEU A 446 -15.47 -1.30 -0.18
C LEU A 446 -15.27 -2.40 0.87
N GLY A 447 -16.11 -3.44 0.87
CA GLY A 447 -15.97 -4.60 1.74
C GLY A 447 -14.59 -5.26 1.63
N GLN A 448 -14.07 -5.42 0.41
CA GLN A 448 -12.74 -5.98 0.19
C GLN A 448 -11.63 -5.07 0.74
N ILE A 449 -11.67 -3.77 0.46
CA ILE A 449 -10.67 -2.81 0.95
C ILE A 449 -10.60 -2.83 2.49
N PHE A 450 -11.76 -2.82 3.17
CA PHE A 450 -11.80 -2.82 4.63
C PHE A 450 -11.42 -4.17 5.25
N SER A 451 -11.64 -5.29 4.56
CA SER A 451 -11.23 -6.61 5.04
C SER A 451 -9.72 -6.79 5.18
N ASP A 452 -8.93 -6.01 4.43
CA ASP A 452 -7.46 -6.02 4.49
C ASP A 452 -6.91 -5.25 5.71
N PHE A 453 -7.78 -4.57 6.46
CA PHE A 453 -7.40 -3.85 7.68
C PHE A 453 -7.34 -4.77 8.90
N CYS A 454 -6.53 -4.38 9.88
CA CYS A 454 -6.56 -5.00 11.19
C CYS A 454 -7.86 -4.67 11.94
N ILE A 455 -8.34 -5.62 12.77
CA ILE A 455 -9.42 -5.34 13.74
C ILE A 455 -8.93 -4.25 14.69
N GLY A 456 -9.76 -3.21 14.92
CA GLY A 456 -9.40 -2.05 15.77
C GLY A 456 -8.93 -0.81 15.01
N LYS A 457 -8.96 -0.89 13.66
CA LYS A 457 -8.69 0.24 12.74
C LYS A 457 -9.92 0.59 11.90
#